data_88197af23f27292db937441c1af37c5e
#
_entry.id   88197af23f27292db937441c1af37c5e
#
_cell.length_a   1.000
_cell.length_b   1.000
_cell.length_c   1.000
_cell.angle_alpha   90.00
_cell.angle_beta   90.00
_cell.angle_gamma   90.00
#
_symmetry.space_group_name_H-M   'P 1'
#
loop_
_entity.id
_entity.type
_entity.pdbx_description
1 polymer ?
#
loop_
_entity_poly.entity_id
_entity_poly.type
_entity_poly.pdbx_seq_one_letter_code
_entity_poly.pdbx_strand_id
1 'polypeptide(L)'
;KMKLLYSIHKYDVFMFTWLINTRMHSALTKVSRYLSKTGDGSLYVLVAGTLFWHEGINSLLLQTVLLSFLIERPVYFVLKNSLKRNRPQAALINFRSIITPSDKFSFPSGHTSAAFMMATLLSYYFPPLIIPLYCWATLVGCSRVVLGVHFPTDILVGIILGISTALFSLGQI
;
A
#
# COMPACT_ATOMS: atom_id res chain seq x y z
N LYS A 1 17.50 17.88 11.86
CA LYS A 1 16.74 16.63 11.55
C LYS A 1 15.40 16.56 12.28
N MET A 2 15.31 16.86 13.60
CA MET A 2 14.04 16.82 14.36
C MET A 2 12.96 17.79 13.85
N LYS A 3 13.31 19.01 13.42
CA LYS A 3 12.33 19.99 12.89
C LYS A 3 11.60 19.49 11.64
N LEU A 4 12.29 18.83 10.70
CA LEU A 4 11.69 18.30 9.48
C LEU A 4 10.69 17.18 9.76
N LEU A 5 11.07 16.20 10.60
CA LEU A 5 10.17 15.10 10.99
C LEU A 5 8.93 15.62 11.73
N TYR A 6 9.10 16.60 12.58
CA TYR A 6 7.99 17.28 13.26
C TYR A 6 7.05 17.98 12.27
N SER A 7 7.61 18.71 11.28
CA SER A 7 6.81 19.37 10.24
C SER A 7 6.03 18.36 9.40
N ILE A 8 6.67 17.29 8.95
CA ILE A 8 5.99 16.21 8.19
C ILE A 8 4.84 15.63 9.01
N HIS A 9 5.07 15.33 10.27
CA HIS A 9 4.01 14.81 11.15
C HIS A 9 2.84 15.80 11.31
N LYS A 10 3.12 17.08 11.45
CA LYS A 10 2.08 18.13 11.55
C LYS A 10 1.23 18.20 10.28
N TYR A 11 1.84 18.14 9.09
CA TYR A 11 1.10 18.12 7.82
C TYR A 11 0.27 16.83 7.67
N ASP A 12 0.82 15.68 8.05
CA ASP A 12 0.09 14.43 8.04
C ASP A 12 -1.17 14.47 8.91
N VAL A 13 -1.03 14.95 10.15
CA VAL A 13 -2.15 15.11 11.07
C VAL A 13 -3.17 16.10 10.51
N PHE A 14 -2.73 17.22 9.96
CA PHE A 14 -3.63 18.21 9.37
C PHE A 14 -4.43 17.62 8.19
N MET A 15 -3.76 17.02 7.21
CA MET A 15 -4.42 16.41 6.04
C MET A 15 -5.36 15.27 6.45
N PHE A 16 -4.92 14.43 7.37
CA PHE A 16 -5.72 13.34 7.91
C PHE A 16 -6.98 13.86 8.60
N THR A 17 -6.84 14.82 9.51
CA THR A 17 -7.97 15.41 10.25
C THR A 17 -8.94 16.13 9.32
N TRP A 18 -8.44 16.85 8.32
CA TRP A 18 -9.27 17.46 7.29
C TRP A 18 -10.12 16.40 6.55
N LEU A 19 -9.52 15.30 6.13
CA LEU A 19 -10.19 14.23 5.39
C LEU A 19 -11.30 13.56 6.21
N ILE A 20 -11.03 13.20 7.47
CA ILE A 20 -12.01 12.51 8.31
C ILE A 20 -13.19 13.38 8.72
N ASN A 21 -13.02 14.72 8.73
CA ASN A 21 -14.08 15.67 9.06
C ASN A 21 -14.92 16.12 7.84
N THR A 22 -14.65 15.57 6.64
CA THR A 22 -15.47 15.87 5.47
C THR A 22 -16.86 15.25 5.58
N ARG A 23 -17.90 15.95 5.05
CA ARG A 23 -19.29 15.45 5.04
C ARG A 23 -19.44 14.12 4.29
N MET A 24 -18.57 13.83 3.34
CA MET A 24 -18.60 12.62 2.52
C MET A 24 -17.90 11.41 3.19
N HIS A 25 -17.28 11.58 4.36
CA HIS A 25 -16.49 10.53 5.00
C HIS A 25 -17.27 9.23 5.22
N SER A 26 -18.54 9.27 5.61
CA SER A 26 -19.36 8.08 5.82
C SER A 26 -19.63 7.28 4.53
N ALA A 27 -19.87 7.96 3.41
CA ALA A 27 -20.04 7.32 2.11
C ALA A 27 -18.71 6.75 1.59
N LEU A 28 -17.62 7.52 1.70
CA LEU A 28 -16.28 7.11 1.32
C LEU A 28 -15.81 5.87 2.11
N THR A 29 -16.20 5.76 3.37
CA THR A 29 -15.84 4.62 4.24
C THR A 29 -16.35 3.30 3.69
N LYS A 30 -17.60 3.24 3.21
CA LYS A 30 -18.16 1.99 2.65
C LYS A 30 -17.36 1.54 1.44
N VAL A 31 -17.12 2.43 0.50
CA VAL A 31 -16.33 2.15 -0.72
C VAL A 31 -14.89 1.78 -0.36
N SER A 32 -14.27 2.50 0.57
CA SER A 32 -12.90 2.26 1.02
C SER A 32 -12.71 0.89 1.65
N ARG A 33 -13.71 0.33 2.33
CA ARG A 33 -13.63 -1.04 2.87
C ARG A 33 -13.49 -2.09 1.76
N TYR A 34 -14.24 -1.95 0.67
CA TYR A 34 -14.14 -2.86 -0.47
C TYR A 34 -12.81 -2.67 -1.22
N LEU A 35 -12.44 -1.43 -1.51
CA LEU A 35 -11.16 -1.11 -2.17
C LEU A 35 -9.96 -1.63 -1.37
N SER A 36 -9.97 -1.42 -0.05
CA SER A 36 -8.90 -1.93 0.82
C SER A 36 -8.76 -3.45 0.76
N LYS A 37 -9.89 -4.20 0.70
CA LYS A 37 -9.87 -5.66 0.58
C LYS A 37 -9.27 -6.15 -0.74
N THR A 38 -9.40 -5.40 -1.83
CA THR A 38 -8.75 -5.76 -3.09
C THR A 38 -7.23 -5.60 -3.04
N GLY A 39 -6.70 -4.88 -2.06
CA GLY A 39 -5.27 -4.78 -1.78
C GLY A 39 -4.75 -5.83 -0.78
N ASP A 40 -5.59 -6.77 -0.34
CA ASP A 40 -5.18 -7.85 0.55
C ASP A 40 -4.39 -8.93 -0.21
N GLY A 41 -3.55 -9.65 0.52
CA GLY A 41 -2.67 -10.68 -0.04
C GLY A 41 -3.36 -11.79 -0.82
N SER A 42 -4.64 -12.07 -0.53
CA SER A 42 -5.43 -13.11 -1.21
C SER A 42 -5.55 -12.87 -2.73
N LEU A 43 -5.72 -11.62 -3.16
CA LEU A 43 -5.78 -11.30 -4.59
C LEU A 43 -4.45 -11.59 -5.29
N TYR A 44 -3.33 -11.29 -4.65
CA TYR A 44 -2.00 -11.53 -5.22
C TYR A 44 -1.66 -13.01 -5.30
N VAL A 45 -2.09 -13.80 -4.29
CA VAL A 45 -1.98 -15.26 -4.31
C VAL A 45 -2.83 -15.84 -5.45
N LEU A 46 -4.05 -15.33 -5.66
CA LEU A 46 -4.90 -15.75 -6.77
C LEU A 46 -4.23 -15.46 -8.12
N VAL A 47 -3.68 -14.26 -8.32
CA VAL A 47 -2.95 -13.90 -9.55
C VAL A 47 -1.75 -14.81 -9.76
N ALA A 48 -0.92 -15.02 -8.75
CA ALA A 48 0.23 -15.92 -8.85
C ALA A 48 -0.20 -17.38 -9.12
N GLY A 49 -1.28 -17.84 -8.49
CA GLY A 49 -1.83 -19.20 -8.71
C GLY A 49 -2.37 -19.39 -10.13
N THR A 50 -3.06 -18.39 -10.69
CA THR A 50 -3.54 -18.45 -12.09
C THR A 50 -2.38 -18.42 -13.08
N LEU A 51 -1.36 -17.62 -12.88
CA LEU A 51 -0.16 -17.62 -13.70
C LEU A 51 0.56 -18.97 -13.67
N PHE A 52 0.73 -19.54 -12.47
CA PHE A 52 1.31 -20.87 -12.31
C PHE A 52 0.52 -21.95 -13.03
N TRP A 53 -0.81 -21.90 -12.92
CA TRP A 53 -1.71 -22.88 -13.57
C TRP A 53 -1.63 -22.84 -15.11
N HIS A 54 -1.57 -21.64 -15.70
CA HIS A 54 -1.59 -21.47 -17.15
C HIS A 54 -0.21 -21.58 -17.80
N GLU A 55 0.84 -21.07 -17.18
CA GLU A 55 2.16 -20.91 -17.76
C GLU A 55 3.25 -21.71 -17.03
N GLY A 56 2.91 -22.27 -15.86
CA GLY A 56 3.86 -22.97 -15.00
C GLY A 56 4.90 -22.06 -14.36
N ILE A 57 5.92 -22.66 -13.77
CA ILE A 57 7.01 -21.93 -13.08
C ILE A 57 7.90 -21.12 -14.03
N ASN A 58 7.88 -21.41 -15.32
CA ASN A 58 8.68 -20.73 -16.34
C ASN A 58 8.08 -19.38 -16.78
N SER A 59 6.89 -19.02 -16.30
CA SER A 59 6.32 -17.69 -16.54
C SER A 59 7.22 -16.59 -15.99
N LEU A 60 7.74 -15.72 -16.87
CA LEU A 60 8.57 -14.59 -16.46
C LEU A 60 7.82 -13.65 -15.53
N LEU A 61 6.53 -13.41 -15.79
CA LEU A 61 5.68 -12.59 -14.91
C LEU A 61 5.57 -13.22 -13.52
N LEU A 62 5.30 -14.52 -13.42
CA LEU A 62 5.23 -15.20 -12.14
C LEU A 62 6.56 -15.11 -11.37
N GLN A 63 7.68 -15.38 -12.04
CA GLN A 63 9.00 -15.27 -11.42
C GLN A 63 9.28 -13.85 -10.91
N THR A 64 8.93 -12.82 -11.71
CA THR A 64 9.09 -11.42 -11.33
C THR A 64 8.20 -11.06 -10.13
N VAL A 65 6.96 -11.55 -10.09
CA VAL A 65 6.04 -11.35 -8.95
C VAL A 65 6.62 -11.99 -7.69
N LEU A 66 7.06 -13.24 -7.76
CA LEU A 66 7.63 -13.95 -6.61
C LEU A 66 8.92 -13.28 -6.11
N LEU A 67 9.82 -12.89 -7.01
CA LEU A 67 11.04 -12.17 -6.66
C LEU A 67 10.71 -10.82 -5.99
N SER A 68 9.74 -10.09 -6.55
CA SER A 68 9.32 -8.81 -5.98
C SER A 68 8.79 -8.94 -4.56
N PHE A 69 7.94 -9.92 -4.27
CA PHE A 69 7.47 -10.17 -2.91
C PHE A 69 8.59 -10.66 -1.98
N LEU A 70 9.52 -11.46 -2.49
CA LEU A 70 10.68 -11.93 -1.73
C LEU A 70 11.58 -10.76 -1.28
N ILE A 71 11.68 -9.69 -2.06
CA ILE A 71 12.45 -8.48 -1.72
C ILE A 71 11.61 -7.51 -0.89
N GLU A 72 10.39 -7.22 -1.32
CA GLU A 72 9.54 -6.20 -0.71
C GLU A 72 9.17 -6.53 0.73
N ARG A 73 8.80 -7.78 1.04
CA ARG A 73 8.38 -8.15 2.40
C ARG A 73 9.47 -7.98 3.46
N PRO A 74 10.73 -8.42 3.28
CA PRO A 74 11.80 -8.12 4.22
C PRO A 74 12.08 -6.63 4.37
N VAL A 75 12.14 -5.87 3.27
CA VAL A 75 12.37 -4.41 3.32
C VAL A 75 11.25 -3.70 4.08
N TYR A 76 9.99 -4.02 3.76
CA TYR A 76 8.83 -3.52 4.50
C TYR A 76 8.93 -3.82 6.00
N PHE A 77 9.26 -5.05 6.37
CA PHE A 77 9.37 -5.47 7.76
C PHE A 77 10.47 -4.72 8.50
N VAL A 78 11.64 -4.57 7.88
CA VAL A 78 12.76 -3.80 8.45
C VAL A 78 12.37 -2.34 8.66
N LEU A 79 11.81 -1.67 7.65
CA LEU A 79 11.38 -0.27 7.75
C LEU A 79 10.33 -0.09 8.87
N LYS A 80 9.35 -0.98 8.91
CA LYS A 80 8.27 -0.94 9.92
C LYS A 80 8.78 -1.05 11.34
N ASN A 81 9.67 -1.99 11.60
CA ASN A 81 10.18 -2.24 12.94
C ASN A 81 11.31 -1.29 13.36
N SER A 82 11.98 -0.67 12.40
CA SER A 82 13.01 0.36 12.69
C SER A 82 12.39 1.72 13.02
N LEU A 83 11.36 2.14 12.27
CA LEU A 83 10.76 3.47 12.42
C LEU A 83 9.63 3.52 13.43
N LYS A 84 8.94 2.41 13.69
CA LYS A 84 7.94 2.23 14.78
C LYS A 84 6.93 3.36 14.89
N ARG A 85 6.47 3.91 13.74
CA ARG A 85 5.53 5.03 13.73
C ARG A 85 4.16 4.59 14.26
N ASN A 86 3.60 5.37 15.21
CA ASN A 86 2.26 5.14 15.73
C ASN A 86 1.21 5.37 14.63
N ARG A 87 0.15 4.56 14.65
CA ARG A 87 -1.02 4.72 13.79
C ARG A 87 -1.87 5.90 14.21
N PRO A 88 -2.74 6.44 13.33
CA PRO A 88 -3.62 7.57 13.67
C PRO A 88 -4.41 7.37 14.97
N GLN A 89 -4.96 6.17 15.21
CA GLN A 89 -5.71 5.87 16.45
C GLN A 89 -4.86 5.88 17.72
N ALA A 90 -3.54 5.68 17.62
CA ALA A 90 -2.62 5.74 18.77
C ALA A 90 -1.94 7.12 18.90
N ALA A 91 -1.99 7.93 17.86
CA ALA A 91 -1.36 9.25 17.81
C ALA A 91 -2.34 10.40 18.09
N LEU A 92 -3.65 10.20 17.84
CA LEU A 92 -4.67 11.23 17.96
C LEU A 92 -5.62 10.92 19.12
N ILE A 93 -5.86 11.92 19.96
CA ILE A 93 -6.81 11.84 21.06
C ILE A 93 -8.23 11.71 20.50
N ASN A 94 -9.03 10.81 21.07
CA ASN A 94 -10.45 10.59 20.70
C ASN A 94 -10.69 10.12 19.23
N PHE A 95 -9.66 9.58 18.55
CA PHE A 95 -9.82 8.99 17.23
C PHE A 95 -9.74 7.46 17.28
N ARG A 96 -10.68 6.79 16.61
CA ARG A 96 -10.69 5.33 16.46
C ARG A 96 -10.75 4.96 14.98
N SER A 97 -9.86 4.08 14.54
CA SER A 97 -9.86 3.55 13.17
C SER A 97 -11.14 2.76 12.87
N ILE A 98 -11.61 2.85 11.63
CA ILE A 98 -12.84 2.19 11.16
C ILE A 98 -12.67 0.68 11.03
N ILE A 99 -11.44 0.24 10.80
CA ILE A 99 -11.05 -1.17 10.75
C ILE A 99 -9.91 -1.43 11.72
N THR A 100 -9.81 -2.66 12.20
CA THR A 100 -8.68 -3.09 13.04
C THR A 100 -7.48 -3.35 12.14
N PRO A 101 -6.35 -2.64 12.32
CA PRO A 101 -5.14 -2.90 11.57
C PRO A 101 -4.51 -4.25 11.96
N SER A 102 -3.90 -4.92 10.99
CA SER A 102 -3.25 -6.23 11.20
C SER A 102 -1.95 -6.18 12.00
N ASP A 103 -1.32 -5.01 12.08
CA ASP A 103 -0.06 -4.80 12.79
C ASP A 103 -0.03 -3.48 13.58
N LYS A 104 0.96 -3.32 14.45
CA LYS A 104 1.04 -2.23 15.43
C LYS A 104 1.42 -0.89 14.80
N PHE A 105 2.35 -0.86 13.85
CA PHE A 105 2.96 0.37 13.33
C PHE A 105 2.33 0.80 12.00
N SER A 106 2.34 2.12 11.73
CA SER A 106 1.70 2.66 10.52
C SER A 106 2.62 2.67 9.29
N PHE A 107 3.91 2.93 9.48
CA PHE A 107 4.85 3.21 8.40
C PHE A 107 5.71 2.00 8.01
N PRO A 108 5.90 1.75 6.71
CA PRO A 108 5.11 2.23 5.57
C PRO A 108 3.79 1.47 5.40
N SER A 109 2.93 1.89 4.45
CA SER A 109 1.69 1.16 4.12
C SER A 109 1.97 -0.06 3.25
N GLY A 110 1.78 -1.26 3.81
CA GLY A 110 2.02 -2.52 3.09
C GLY A 110 0.99 -2.80 1.99
N HIS A 111 -0.30 -2.43 2.17
CA HIS A 111 -1.31 -2.54 1.11
C HIS A 111 -0.97 -1.67 -0.09
N THR A 112 -0.53 -0.43 0.16
CA THR A 112 -0.13 0.50 -0.89
C THR A 112 1.12 -0.01 -1.62
N SER A 113 2.12 -0.48 -0.87
CA SER A 113 3.36 -1.02 -1.45
C SER A 113 3.07 -2.20 -2.37
N ALA A 114 2.31 -3.20 -1.89
CA ALA A 114 1.94 -4.37 -2.69
C ALA A 114 1.09 -3.99 -3.91
N ALA A 115 0.11 -3.08 -3.76
CA ALA A 115 -0.75 -2.65 -4.87
C ALA A 115 0.04 -1.93 -5.97
N PHE A 116 0.93 -0.99 -5.62
CA PHE A 116 1.76 -0.29 -6.61
C PHE A 116 2.83 -1.20 -7.22
N MET A 117 3.39 -2.14 -6.46
CA MET A 117 4.29 -3.16 -6.98
C MET A 117 3.60 -4.00 -8.05
N MET A 118 2.41 -4.55 -7.75
CA MET A 118 1.63 -5.34 -8.71
C MET A 118 1.18 -4.51 -9.91
N ALA A 119 0.73 -3.26 -9.68
CA ALA A 119 0.35 -2.36 -10.78
C ALA A 119 1.53 -2.13 -11.74
N THR A 120 2.74 -1.92 -11.21
CA THR A 120 3.94 -1.73 -12.03
C THR A 120 4.30 -2.98 -12.82
N LEU A 121 4.32 -4.14 -12.16
CA LEU A 121 4.63 -5.42 -12.82
C LEU A 121 3.63 -5.74 -13.92
N LEU A 122 2.34 -5.72 -13.60
CA LEU A 122 1.28 -6.02 -14.58
C LEU A 122 1.24 -5.02 -15.73
N SER A 123 1.51 -3.73 -15.48
CA SER A 123 1.58 -2.71 -16.52
C SER A 123 2.76 -2.91 -17.46
N TYR A 124 3.86 -3.47 -17.00
CA TYR A 124 5.02 -3.81 -17.84
C TYR A 124 4.68 -4.92 -18.85
N TYR A 125 4.02 -5.99 -18.39
CA TYR A 125 3.63 -7.10 -19.25
C TYR A 125 2.35 -6.83 -20.06
N PHE A 126 1.47 -5.96 -19.56
CA PHE A 126 0.19 -5.59 -20.19
C PHE A 126 0.05 -4.07 -20.27
N PRO A 127 0.78 -3.38 -21.18
CA PRO A 127 0.80 -1.92 -21.27
C PRO A 127 -0.58 -1.23 -21.37
N PRO A 128 -1.61 -1.79 -22.03
CA PRO A 128 -2.93 -1.18 -22.05
C PRO A 128 -3.60 -1.03 -20.68
N LEU A 129 -3.15 -1.79 -19.66
CA LEU A 129 -3.70 -1.76 -18.31
C LEU A 129 -3.03 -0.74 -17.38
N ILE A 130 -2.07 0.05 -17.85
CA ILE A 130 -1.33 1.01 -17.00
C ILE A 130 -2.26 1.96 -16.25
N ILE A 131 -3.20 2.59 -16.94
CA ILE A 131 -4.11 3.56 -16.33
C ILE A 131 -5.03 2.88 -15.30
N PRO A 132 -5.80 1.83 -15.62
CA PRO A 132 -6.68 1.20 -14.65
C PRO A 132 -5.94 0.60 -13.45
N LEU A 133 -4.75 0.03 -13.62
CA LEU A 133 -3.97 -0.55 -12.54
C LEU A 133 -3.42 0.51 -11.57
N TYR A 134 -2.86 1.60 -12.06
CA TYR A 134 -2.39 2.69 -11.21
C TYR A 134 -3.54 3.46 -10.54
N CYS A 135 -4.69 3.61 -11.23
CA CYS A 135 -5.90 4.14 -10.60
C CYS A 135 -6.36 3.24 -9.44
N TRP A 136 -6.43 1.92 -9.66
CA TRP A 136 -6.75 0.96 -8.61
C TRP A 136 -5.78 1.04 -7.43
N ALA A 137 -4.47 1.01 -7.68
CA ALA A 137 -3.46 1.08 -6.63
C ALA A 137 -3.55 2.39 -5.81
N THR A 138 -3.83 3.51 -6.49
CA THR A 138 -4.06 4.81 -5.84
C THR A 138 -5.30 4.76 -4.96
N LEU A 139 -6.41 4.20 -5.44
CA LEU A 139 -7.64 4.03 -4.67
C LEU A 139 -7.43 3.12 -3.45
N VAL A 140 -6.65 2.04 -3.59
CA VAL A 140 -6.23 1.21 -2.43
C VAL A 140 -5.46 2.06 -1.42
N GLY A 141 -4.47 2.84 -1.84
CA GLY A 141 -3.71 3.73 -0.97
C GLY A 141 -4.59 4.75 -0.25
N CYS A 142 -5.44 5.48 -0.98
CA CYS A 142 -6.37 6.46 -0.43
C CYS A 142 -7.34 5.82 0.58
N SER A 143 -7.81 4.61 0.29
CA SER A 143 -8.71 3.88 1.19
C SER A 143 -8.10 3.66 2.57
N ARG A 144 -6.78 3.48 2.68
CA ARG A 144 -6.10 3.27 3.95
C ARG A 144 -6.10 4.52 4.84
N VAL A 145 -6.05 5.70 4.22
CA VAL A 145 -6.18 6.99 4.94
C VAL A 145 -7.62 7.20 5.37
N VAL A 146 -8.60 6.99 4.48
CA VAL A 146 -10.04 7.13 4.78
C VAL A 146 -10.46 6.20 5.93
N LEU A 147 -9.95 4.96 5.96
CA LEU A 147 -10.22 3.98 7.02
C LEU A 147 -9.48 4.28 8.34
N GLY A 148 -8.63 5.29 8.36
CA GLY A 148 -7.97 5.77 9.57
C GLY A 148 -6.81 4.91 10.06
N VAL A 149 -6.21 4.09 9.21
CA VAL A 149 -5.13 3.18 9.59
C VAL A 149 -3.74 3.65 9.21
N HIS A 150 -3.63 4.61 8.28
CA HIS A 150 -2.39 5.19 7.80
C HIS A 150 -2.47 6.70 7.63
N PHE A 151 -1.33 7.38 7.79
CA PHE A 151 -1.16 8.77 7.40
C PHE A 151 -0.81 8.90 5.90
N PRO A 152 -1.03 10.08 5.27
CA PRO A 152 -0.69 10.28 3.85
C PRO A 152 0.76 9.94 3.50
N THR A 153 1.73 10.28 4.35
CA THR A 153 3.15 9.95 4.08
C THR A 153 3.45 8.46 4.16
N ASP A 154 2.70 7.67 4.93
CA ASP A 154 2.82 6.20 4.93
C ASP A 154 2.46 5.63 3.55
N ILE A 155 1.49 6.27 2.88
CA ILE A 155 1.06 5.92 1.51
C ILE A 155 2.16 6.29 0.52
N LEU A 156 2.68 7.52 0.57
CA LEU A 156 3.74 7.97 -0.35
C LEU A 156 4.97 7.05 -0.30
N VAL A 157 5.42 6.67 0.89
CA VAL A 157 6.56 5.76 1.01
C VAL A 157 6.20 4.35 0.59
N GLY A 158 4.96 3.90 0.82
CA GLY A 158 4.46 2.65 0.26
C GLY A 158 4.52 2.64 -1.28
N ILE A 159 4.10 3.72 -1.94
CA ILE A 159 4.20 3.88 -3.41
C ILE A 159 5.66 3.74 -3.87
N ILE A 160 6.57 4.50 -3.26
CA ILE A 160 8.00 4.45 -3.61
C ILE A 160 8.55 3.05 -3.43
N LEU A 161 8.28 2.40 -2.30
CA LEU A 161 8.75 1.05 -2.01
C LEU A 161 8.24 0.05 -3.07
N GLY A 162 6.94 0.07 -3.37
CA GLY A 162 6.33 -0.85 -4.32
C GLY A 162 6.89 -0.68 -5.73
N ILE A 163 6.91 0.55 -6.26
CA ILE A 163 7.43 0.83 -7.61
C ILE A 163 8.93 0.49 -7.71
N SER A 164 9.73 0.93 -6.72
CA SER A 164 11.18 0.67 -6.73
C SER A 164 11.49 -0.82 -6.71
N THR A 165 10.77 -1.61 -5.91
CA THR A 165 10.94 -3.06 -5.85
C THR A 165 10.55 -3.72 -7.17
N ALA A 166 9.42 -3.31 -7.77
CA ALA A 166 9.00 -3.85 -9.07
C ALA A 166 10.03 -3.57 -10.17
N LEU A 167 10.49 -2.33 -10.28
CA LEU A 167 11.50 -1.94 -11.29
C LEU A 167 12.83 -2.68 -11.08
N PHE A 168 13.27 -2.83 -9.82
CA PHE A 168 14.46 -3.61 -9.50
C PHE A 168 14.29 -5.08 -9.95
N SER A 169 13.16 -5.71 -9.63
CA SER A 169 12.92 -7.12 -9.99
C SER A 169 12.83 -7.34 -11.50
N LEU A 170 12.21 -6.41 -12.22
CA LEU A 170 12.17 -6.43 -13.70
C LEU A 170 13.56 -6.33 -14.33
N GLY A 171 14.50 -5.65 -13.69
CA GLY A 171 15.89 -5.56 -14.15
C GLY A 171 16.75 -6.81 -13.85
N GLN A 172 16.22 -7.80 -13.10
CA GLN A 172 16.93 -9.04 -12.76
C GLN A 172 16.50 -10.24 -13.62
N ILE A 173 15.39 -10.14 -14.30
CA ILE A 173 14.77 -11.16 -15.15
C ILE A 173 14.72 -10.69 -16.61
#